data_9708142679781038c0532ed487189acd
#
_entry.id   9708142679781038c0532ed487189acd
#
_cell.length_a   1.000
_cell.length_b   1.000
_cell.length_c   1.000
_cell.angle_alpha   90.00
_cell.angle_beta   90.00
_cell.angle_gamma   90.00
#
_symmetry.space_group_name_H-M   'P 1'
#
loop_
_entity.id
_entity.type
_entity.pdbx_description
1 polymer ?
#
loop_
_entity_poly.entity_id
_entity_poly.type
_entity_poly.pdbx_seq_one_letter_code
_entity_poly.pdbx_strand_id
1 'polypeptide(L)'
;MIRQCGTKDFETIFAIVNDAAQAYKGVIPADRWNEPYLSREYLRHEIDSGVLFWGYEENGDLAGVMGIQEVQDVTLIRHAYVRTSQRNQGIGKKLIARLMTLITRPALVGTWAAATWAIRFYEKQGFVLVTHEEKEQLLRKYWSIPERQTETSVVLKYRTG
;
A
#
# COMPACT_ATOMS: atom_id res chain seq x y z
N MET A 1 -5.92 -18.05 -3.59
CA MET A 1 -6.14 -18.11 -2.13
C MET A 1 -5.42 -16.98 -1.43
N ILE A 2 -6.09 -16.33 -0.50
CA ILE A 2 -5.48 -15.23 0.25
C ILE A 2 -5.01 -15.76 1.59
N ARG A 3 -3.75 -15.47 1.95
CA ARG A 3 -3.17 -15.89 3.21
C ARG A 3 -2.26 -14.83 3.80
N GLN A 4 -2.04 -14.90 5.09
CA GLN A 4 -1.06 -14.04 5.74
C GLN A 4 0.36 -14.51 5.36
N CYS A 5 1.24 -13.54 5.06
CA CYS A 5 2.62 -13.83 4.74
C CYS A 5 3.45 -14.03 6.00
N GLY A 6 4.43 -14.89 5.94
CA GLY A 6 5.37 -15.16 7.02
C GLY A 6 6.78 -14.77 6.63
N THR A 7 7.75 -15.13 7.49
CA THR A 7 9.17 -14.80 7.30
C THR A 7 9.73 -15.38 6.00
N LYS A 8 9.24 -16.53 5.57
CA LYS A 8 9.68 -17.18 4.32
C LYS A 8 9.28 -16.40 3.07
N ASP A 9 8.35 -15.47 3.19
CA ASP A 9 7.83 -14.71 2.06
C ASP A 9 8.58 -13.39 1.82
N PHE A 10 9.56 -13.06 2.65
CA PHE A 10 10.24 -11.77 2.62
C PHE A 10 10.78 -11.42 1.23
N GLU A 11 11.56 -12.33 0.62
CA GLU A 11 12.15 -12.07 -0.70
C GLU A 11 11.10 -11.96 -1.79
N THR A 12 10.02 -12.72 -1.67
CA THR A 12 8.91 -12.65 -2.63
C THR A 12 8.18 -11.32 -2.51
N ILE A 13 7.91 -10.86 -1.29
CA ILE A 13 7.31 -9.54 -1.06
C ILE A 13 8.20 -8.45 -1.65
N PHE A 14 9.50 -8.50 -1.37
CA PHE A 14 10.46 -7.55 -1.91
C PHE A 14 10.40 -7.52 -3.44
N ALA A 15 10.38 -8.68 -4.07
CA ALA A 15 10.33 -8.77 -5.53
C ALA A 15 9.03 -8.20 -6.10
N ILE A 16 7.89 -8.51 -5.48
CA ILE A 16 6.58 -8.03 -5.95
C ILE A 16 6.47 -6.51 -5.83
N VAL A 17 6.88 -5.95 -4.69
CA VAL A 17 6.80 -4.50 -4.48
C VAL A 17 7.64 -3.77 -5.53
N ASN A 18 8.87 -4.21 -5.74
CA ASN A 18 9.77 -3.53 -6.67
C ASN A 18 9.40 -3.74 -8.13
N ASP A 19 8.84 -4.89 -8.48
CA ASP A 19 8.29 -5.12 -9.81
C ASP A 19 7.12 -4.17 -10.09
N ALA A 20 6.15 -4.14 -9.19
CA ALA A 20 4.96 -3.30 -9.39
C ALA A 20 5.29 -1.81 -9.34
N ALA A 21 6.26 -1.43 -8.52
CA ALA A 21 6.66 -0.03 -8.36
C ALA A 21 7.28 0.57 -9.64
N GLN A 22 7.66 -0.26 -10.62
CA GLN A 22 8.15 0.25 -11.90
C GLN A 22 7.11 1.16 -12.57
N ALA A 23 5.83 1.00 -12.26
CA ALA A 23 4.78 1.87 -12.76
C ALA A 23 4.97 3.33 -12.31
N TYR A 24 5.67 3.57 -11.21
CA TYR A 24 5.94 4.93 -10.73
C TYR A 24 7.07 5.63 -11.46
N LYS A 25 7.96 4.87 -12.11
CA LYS A 25 9.12 5.45 -12.79
C LYS A 25 8.66 6.41 -13.88
N GLY A 26 9.13 7.65 -13.81
CA GLY A 26 8.73 8.69 -14.74
C GLY A 26 7.37 9.31 -14.42
N VAL A 27 6.66 8.85 -13.40
CA VAL A 27 5.35 9.37 -12.97
C VAL A 27 5.48 10.18 -11.69
N ILE A 28 6.15 9.62 -10.67
CA ILE A 28 6.42 10.36 -9.43
C ILE A 28 7.62 11.30 -9.65
N PRO A 29 7.82 12.32 -8.79
CA PRO A 29 8.96 13.22 -8.94
C PRO A 29 10.28 12.45 -8.98
N ALA A 30 11.16 12.86 -9.90
CA ALA A 30 12.44 12.16 -10.11
C ALA A 30 13.30 12.10 -8.85
N ASP A 31 13.21 13.12 -8.01
CA ASP A 31 13.94 13.17 -6.73
C ASP A 31 13.43 12.18 -5.70
N ARG A 32 12.26 11.54 -5.95
CA ARG A 32 11.68 10.52 -5.07
C ARG A 32 11.79 9.12 -5.64
N TRP A 33 12.33 8.97 -6.85
CA TRP A 33 12.53 7.66 -7.46
C TRP A 33 13.88 7.08 -7.04
N ASN A 34 13.85 5.85 -6.55
CA ASN A 34 15.06 5.09 -6.18
C ASN A 34 14.99 3.68 -6.78
N GLU A 35 16.14 3.04 -6.99
CA GLU A 35 16.21 1.65 -7.43
C GLU A 35 17.15 0.88 -6.50
N PRO A 36 16.64 -0.16 -5.79
CA PRO A 36 15.23 -0.55 -5.78
C PRO A 36 14.34 0.52 -5.16
N TYR A 37 13.08 0.58 -5.54
CA TYR A 37 12.12 1.51 -4.99
C TYR A 37 11.99 1.33 -3.48
N LEU A 38 11.90 0.05 -3.05
CA LEU A 38 11.89 -0.34 -1.64
C LEU A 38 13.11 -1.20 -1.38
N SER A 39 14.00 -0.76 -0.47
CA SER A 39 15.17 -1.56 -0.11
C SER A 39 14.80 -2.69 0.85
N ARG A 40 15.67 -3.73 0.94
CA ARG A 40 15.46 -4.81 1.89
C ARG A 40 15.46 -4.31 3.32
N GLU A 41 16.35 -3.38 3.64
CA GLU A 41 16.45 -2.78 4.97
C GLU A 41 15.17 -2.06 5.34
N TYR A 42 14.60 -1.31 4.39
CA TYR A 42 13.36 -0.58 4.64
C TYR A 42 12.19 -1.54 4.80
N LEU A 43 12.11 -2.58 3.98
CA LEU A 43 11.06 -3.60 4.11
C LEU A 43 11.16 -4.30 5.48
N ARG A 44 12.37 -4.61 5.92
CA ARG A 44 12.58 -5.21 7.25
C ARG A 44 12.09 -4.25 8.34
N HIS A 45 12.44 -2.98 8.22
CA HIS A 45 12.01 -1.96 9.17
C HIS A 45 10.49 -1.87 9.24
N GLU A 46 9.82 -1.92 8.09
CA GLU A 46 8.35 -1.86 8.03
C GLU A 46 7.72 -3.06 8.74
N ILE A 47 8.23 -4.25 8.49
CA ILE A 47 7.74 -5.47 9.13
C ILE A 47 7.98 -5.42 10.64
N ASP A 48 9.18 -5.00 11.05
CA ASP A 48 9.52 -4.88 12.47
C ASP A 48 8.69 -3.82 13.17
N SER A 49 8.21 -2.82 12.42
CA SER A 49 7.35 -1.76 12.93
C SER A 49 5.87 -2.14 12.98
N GLY A 50 5.52 -3.36 12.58
CA GLY A 50 4.17 -3.88 12.71
C GLY A 50 3.38 -4.01 11.42
N VAL A 51 3.99 -3.82 10.25
CA VAL A 51 3.28 -4.05 8.99
C VAL A 51 3.12 -5.55 8.78
N LEU A 52 1.86 -5.99 8.68
CA LEU A 52 1.52 -7.38 8.39
C LEU A 52 1.13 -7.49 6.92
N PHE A 53 1.81 -8.34 6.18
CA PHE A 53 1.52 -8.55 4.77
C PHE A 53 0.57 -9.73 4.58
N TRP A 54 -0.38 -9.56 3.67
CA TRP A 54 -1.28 -10.61 3.18
C TRP A 54 -1.01 -10.77 1.69
N GLY A 55 -1.10 -11.98 1.21
CA GLY A 55 -0.78 -12.28 -0.18
C GLY A 55 -1.87 -13.09 -0.88
N TYR A 56 -1.97 -12.89 -2.18
CA TYR A 56 -2.82 -13.69 -3.06
C TYR A 56 -1.95 -14.75 -3.69
N GLU A 57 -2.20 -16.00 -3.32
CA GLU A 57 -1.40 -17.15 -3.78
C GLU A 57 -2.14 -17.90 -4.87
N GLU A 58 -1.42 -18.19 -5.95
CA GLU A 58 -1.93 -18.91 -7.09
C GLU A 58 -0.86 -19.86 -7.58
N ASN A 59 -1.19 -21.15 -7.68
CA ASN A 59 -0.25 -22.18 -8.11
C ASN A 59 1.07 -22.22 -7.28
N GLY A 60 0.94 -21.94 -6.00
CA GLY A 60 2.09 -21.97 -5.09
C GLY A 60 2.92 -20.68 -5.04
N ASP A 61 2.59 -19.69 -5.87
CA ASP A 61 3.30 -18.40 -5.93
C ASP A 61 2.39 -17.24 -5.56
N LEU A 62 3.00 -16.24 -4.94
CA LEU A 62 2.27 -15.00 -4.64
C LEU A 62 2.19 -14.13 -5.91
N ALA A 63 0.98 -13.71 -6.25
CA ALA A 63 0.72 -12.82 -7.37
C ALA A 63 0.60 -11.35 -6.93
N GLY A 64 0.25 -11.13 -5.68
CA GLY A 64 0.11 -9.78 -5.14
C GLY A 64 0.21 -9.81 -3.62
N VAL A 65 0.49 -8.64 -3.05
CA VAL A 65 0.58 -8.45 -1.60
C VAL A 65 -0.10 -7.16 -1.19
N MET A 66 -0.51 -7.10 0.06
CA MET A 66 -1.06 -5.88 0.64
C MET A 66 -0.75 -5.90 2.13
N GLY A 67 -0.15 -4.82 2.64
CA GLY A 67 0.20 -4.70 4.04
C GLY A 67 -0.83 -3.89 4.81
N ILE A 68 -1.00 -4.23 6.07
CA ILE A 68 -1.78 -3.41 7.01
C ILE A 68 -0.95 -3.17 8.26
N GLN A 69 -1.11 -1.99 8.83
CA GLN A 69 -0.40 -1.62 10.06
C GLN A 69 -1.36 -0.87 10.97
N GLU A 70 -1.52 -1.36 12.19
CA GLU A 70 -2.29 -0.63 13.20
C GLU A 70 -1.41 0.45 13.80
N VAL A 71 -1.84 1.70 13.69
CA VAL A 71 -1.11 2.86 14.21
C VAL A 71 -2.09 3.69 15.03
N GLN A 72 -1.85 3.82 16.32
CA GLN A 72 -2.74 4.55 17.23
C GLN A 72 -4.19 4.05 17.06
N ASP A 73 -5.11 4.91 16.62
CA ASP A 73 -6.54 4.57 16.52
C ASP A 73 -7.00 4.21 15.10
N VAL A 74 -6.06 4.03 14.16
CA VAL A 74 -6.39 3.70 12.77
C VAL A 74 -5.64 2.47 12.29
N THR A 75 -6.07 1.93 11.14
CA THR A 75 -5.31 0.93 10.39
C THR A 75 -4.88 1.55 9.07
N LEU A 76 -3.59 1.50 8.80
CA LEU A 76 -3.04 1.97 7.53
C LEU A 76 -2.92 0.80 6.56
N ILE A 77 -3.37 1.00 5.32
CA ILE A 77 -3.10 0.06 4.23
C ILE A 77 -1.80 0.53 3.57
N ARG A 78 -0.86 -0.38 3.45
CA ARG A 78 0.49 -0.05 2.95
C ARG A 78 0.96 -1.11 1.96
N HIS A 79 1.74 -0.66 0.96
CA HIS A 79 2.43 -1.56 0.03
C HIS A 79 1.49 -2.53 -0.70
N ALA A 80 0.41 -1.98 -1.27
CA ALA A 80 -0.57 -2.76 -2.02
C ALA A 80 -0.10 -2.88 -3.47
N TYR A 81 0.41 -4.06 -3.85
CA TYR A 81 1.03 -4.27 -5.17
C TYR A 81 0.67 -5.63 -5.75
N VAL A 82 0.49 -5.65 -7.07
CA VAL A 82 0.25 -6.88 -7.84
C VAL A 82 1.35 -6.97 -8.90
N ARG A 83 1.88 -8.19 -9.13
CA ARG A 83 2.89 -8.41 -10.17
C ARG A 83 2.39 -7.85 -11.50
N THR A 84 3.29 -7.20 -12.24
CA THR A 84 2.94 -6.59 -13.54
C THR A 84 2.40 -7.63 -14.52
N SER A 85 2.90 -8.86 -14.46
CA SER A 85 2.43 -9.95 -15.33
C SER A 85 1.01 -10.41 -15.01
N GLN A 86 0.44 -9.99 -13.88
CA GLN A 86 -0.87 -10.46 -13.43
C GLN A 86 -1.85 -9.32 -13.15
N ARG A 87 -1.61 -8.18 -13.76
CA ARG A 87 -2.50 -7.02 -13.66
C ARG A 87 -3.85 -7.29 -14.31
N ASN A 88 -4.84 -6.53 -13.88
CA ASN A 88 -6.20 -6.54 -14.47
C ASN A 88 -6.93 -7.86 -14.29
N GLN A 89 -6.56 -8.65 -13.27
CA GLN A 89 -7.23 -9.92 -12.94
C GLN A 89 -8.04 -9.82 -11.65
N GLY A 90 -8.18 -8.62 -11.10
CA GLY A 90 -8.96 -8.41 -9.87
C GLY A 90 -8.26 -8.84 -8.59
N ILE A 91 -6.96 -9.10 -8.63
CA ILE A 91 -6.21 -9.57 -7.46
C ILE A 91 -6.20 -8.52 -6.35
N GLY A 92 -5.92 -7.26 -6.70
CA GLY A 92 -5.94 -6.17 -5.72
C GLY A 92 -7.30 -5.99 -5.08
N LYS A 93 -8.36 -6.10 -5.88
CA LYS A 93 -9.73 -6.01 -5.38
C LYS A 93 -10.04 -7.13 -4.39
N LYS A 94 -9.61 -8.36 -4.70
CA LYS A 94 -9.82 -9.50 -3.81
C LYS A 94 -9.06 -9.34 -2.49
N LEU A 95 -7.82 -8.85 -2.57
CA LEU A 95 -7.00 -8.61 -1.38
C LEU A 95 -7.65 -7.56 -0.47
N ILE A 96 -8.01 -6.40 -1.01
CA ILE A 96 -8.59 -5.35 -0.18
C ILE A 96 -9.94 -5.75 0.39
N ALA A 97 -10.75 -6.47 -0.37
CA ALA A 97 -12.04 -6.97 0.12
C ALA A 97 -11.83 -7.88 1.33
N ARG A 98 -10.83 -8.77 1.26
CA ARG A 98 -10.52 -9.66 2.37
C ARG A 98 -10.01 -8.89 3.59
N LEU A 99 -9.09 -7.94 3.37
CA LEU A 99 -8.52 -7.18 4.47
C LEU A 99 -9.57 -6.32 5.17
N MET A 100 -10.52 -5.76 4.43
CA MET A 100 -11.57 -4.94 5.03
C MET A 100 -12.47 -5.75 5.96
N THR A 101 -12.55 -7.08 5.80
CA THR A 101 -13.27 -7.94 6.75
C THR A 101 -12.52 -8.10 8.07
N LEU A 102 -11.20 -7.87 8.07
CA LEU A 102 -10.33 -8.04 9.25
C LEU A 102 -10.07 -6.72 9.98
N ILE A 103 -10.22 -5.60 9.28
CA ILE A 103 -9.95 -4.28 9.83
C ILE A 103 -11.12 -3.83 10.70
N THR A 104 -10.84 -3.46 11.94
CA THR A 104 -11.84 -3.00 12.89
C THR A 104 -11.72 -1.52 13.23
N ARG A 105 -10.61 -0.88 12.87
CA ARG A 105 -10.36 0.55 13.08
C ARG A 105 -10.60 1.30 11.79
N PRO A 106 -10.78 2.63 11.84
CA PRO A 106 -10.87 3.42 10.60
C PRO A 106 -9.66 3.14 9.70
N ALA A 107 -9.93 2.84 8.42
CA ALA A 107 -8.88 2.49 7.46
C ALA A 107 -8.47 3.72 6.64
N LEU A 108 -7.17 3.94 6.56
CA LEU A 108 -6.57 5.01 5.77
C LEU A 108 -5.56 4.42 4.81
N VAL A 109 -5.40 5.04 3.65
CA VAL A 109 -4.36 4.69 2.70
C VAL A 109 -3.73 5.96 2.15
N GLY A 110 -2.39 5.96 2.04
CA GLY A 110 -1.65 7.05 1.41
C GLY A 110 -1.04 6.55 0.11
N THR A 111 -1.04 7.39 -0.91
CA THR A 111 -0.40 7.07 -2.18
C THR A 111 0.12 8.34 -2.84
N TRP A 112 0.93 8.20 -3.89
CA TRP A 112 1.44 9.33 -4.64
C TRP A 112 0.29 10.05 -5.34
N ALA A 113 0.28 11.38 -5.26
CA ALA A 113 -0.74 12.19 -5.93
C ALA A 113 -0.75 11.95 -7.44
N ALA A 114 0.41 11.66 -8.03
CA ALA A 114 0.54 11.39 -9.46
C ALA A 114 0.09 9.98 -9.86
N ALA A 115 -0.10 9.08 -8.90
CA ALA A 115 -0.53 7.70 -9.17
C ALA A 115 -2.07 7.65 -9.29
N THR A 116 -2.59 8.26 -10.35
CA THR A 116 -4.05 8.39 -10.55
C THR A 116 -4.77 7.04 -10.62
N TRP A 117 -4.11 6.01 -11.16
CA TRP A 117 -4.68 4.66 -11.20
C TRP A 117 -4.90 4.08 -9.80
N ALA A 118 -3.98 4.35 -8.86
CA ALA A 118 -4.12 3.88 -7.50
C ALA A 118 -5.26 4.59 -6.79
N ILE A 119 -5.37 5.90 -6.98
CA ILE A 119 -6.46 6.70 -6.41
C ILE A 119 -7.81 6.15 -6.89
N ARG A 120 -7.95 5.92 -8.20
CA ARG A 120 -9.18 5.35 -8.77
C ARG A 120 -9.48 3.98 -8.22
N PHE A 121 -8.44 3.16 -8.05
CA PHE A 121 -8.61 1.82 -7.48
C PHE A 121 -9.25 1.91 -6.10
N TYR A 122 -8.69 2.74 -5.22
CA TYR A 122 -9.23 2.88 -3.86
C TYR A 122 -10.61 3.49 -3.84
N GLU A 123 -10.87 4.47 -4.71
CA GLU A 123 -12.21 5.06 -4.81
C GLU A 123 -13.27 4.00 -5.16
N LYS A 124 -12.93 3.10 -6.06
CA LYS A 124 -13.82 2.00 -6.44
C LYS A 124 -14.07 1.02 -5.29
N GLN A 125 -13.17 0.99 -4.32
CA GLN A 125 -13.31 0.11 -3.15
C GLN A 125 -14.01 0.78 -1.98
N GLY A 126 -14.53 1.99 -2.18
CA GLY A 126 -15.28 2.70 -1.15
C GLY A 126 -14.47 3.71 -0.33
N PHE A 127 -13.25 4.01 -0.76
CA PHE A 127 -12.43 5.03 -0.11
C PHE A 127 -12.75 6.40 -0.69
N VAL A 128 -12.58 7.44 0.10
CA VAL A 128 -12.84 8.82 -0.28
C VAL A 128 -11.57 9.64 -0.10
N LEU A 129 -11.21 10.40 -1.13
CA LEU A 129 -10.07 11.30 -1.09
C LEU A 129 -10.35 12.41 -0.07
N VAL A 130 -9.44 12.61 0.87
CA VAL A 130 -9.59 13.68 1.86
C VAL A 130 -9.10 15.00 1.28
N THR A 131 -9.47 16.11 1.93
CA THR A 131 -9.01 17.44 1.52
C THR A 131 -7.50 17.56 1.72
N HIS A 132 -6.89 18.54 1.06
CA HIS A 132 -5.45 18.81 1.22
C HIS A 132 -5.11 19.09 2.70
N GLU A 133 -5.94 19.85 3.38
CA GLU A 133 -5.73 20.20 4.78
C GLU A 133 -5.80 18.97 5.68
N GLU A 134 -6.79 18.12 5.49
CA GLU A 134 -6.93 16.88 6.25
C GLU A 134 -5.76 15.93 5.95
N LYS A 135 -5.32 15.87 4.70
CA LYS A 135 -4.16 15.06 4.30
C LYS A 135 -2.92 15.45 5.12
N GLU A 136 -2.65 16.75 5.23
CA GLU A 136 -1.50 17.24 5.99
C GLU A 136 -1.57 16.79 7.46
N GLN A 137 -2.74 16.90 8.05
CA GLN A 137 -2.95 16.50 9.45
C GLN A 137 -2.76 15.00 9.64
N LEU A 138 -3.35 14.19 8.76
CA LEU A 138 -3.30 12.74 8.86
C LEU A 138 -1.88 12.20 8.65
N LEU A 139 -1.17 12.75 7.66
CA LEU A 139 0.21 12.31 7.39
C LEU A 139 1.13 12.62 8.56
N ARG A 140 0.99 13.79 9.18
CA ARG A 140 1.79 14.14 10.36
C ARG A 140 1.47 13.26 11.55
N LYS A 141 0.21 12.90 11.72
CA LYS A 141 -0.23 12.13 12.88
C LYS A 141 0.12 10.64 12.79
N TYR A 142 -0.02 10.05 11.62
CA TYR A 142 0.06 8.60 11.46
C TYR A 142 1.24 8.11 10.62
N TRP A 143 1.84 8.96 9.81
CA TRP A 143 2.97 8.58 8.96
C TRP A 143 4.23 9.31 9.40
N SER A 144 5.37 8.62 9.23
CA SER A 144 6.69 9.21 9.49
C SER A 144 7.40 9.31 8.14
N ILE A 145 7.06 10.34 7.38
CA ILE A 145 7.60 10.54 6.03
C ILE A 145 8.21 11.93 5.87
N PRO A 146 9.17 12.10 4.94
CA PRO A 146 9.75 13.41 4.66
C PRO A 146 8.69 14.38 4.13
N GLU A 147 8.88 15.67 4.40
CA GLU A 147 7.94 16.69 3.96
C GLU A 147 7.73 16.69 2.45
N ARG A 148 8.78 16.47 1.67
CA ARG A 148 8.68 16.37 0.21
C ARG A 148 7.70 15.27 -0.21
N GLN A 149 7.70 14.15 0.49
CA GLN A 149 6.75 13.07 0.23
C GLN A 149 5.33 13.46 0.65
N THR A 150 5.19 14.20 1.75
CA THR A 150 3.89 14.72 2.18
C THR A 150 3.30 15.61 1.10
N GLU A 151 4.09 16.50 0.52
CA GLU A 151 3.65 17.41 -0.54
C GLU A 151 3.15 16.67 -1.77
N THR A 152 3.73 15.52 -2.08
CA THR A 152 3.46 14.77 -3.30
C THR A 152 2.54 13.58 -3.10
N SER A 153 1.96 13.45 -1.90
CA SER A 153 1.07 12.36 -1.53
C SER A 153 -0.37 12.83 -1.35
N VAL A 154 -1.29 11.87 -1.45
CA VAL A 154 -2.69 12.06 -1.06
C VAL A 154 -3.07 10.99 -0.05
N VAL A 155 -4.15 11.21 0.68
CA VAL A 155 -4.70 10.24 1.63
C VAL A 155 -6.16 10.01 1.29
N LEU A 156 -6.58 8.75 1.35
CA LEU A 156 -7.97 8.37 1.24
C LEU A 156 -8.39 7.66 2.53
N LYS A 157 -9.64 7.85 2.90
CA LYS A 157 -10.20 7.15 4.05
C LYS A 157 -11.39 6.32 3.61
N TYR A 158 -11.57 5.16 4.26
CA TYR A 158 -12.70 4.29 3.96
C TYR A 158 -13.98 4.96 4.44
N ARG A 159 -15.00 4.98 3.58
CA ARG A 159 -16.31 5.54 3.93
C ARG A 159 -17.02 4.55 4.86
N THR A 160 -17.20 4.94 6.12
CA THR A 160 -17.96 4.14 7.08
C THR A 160 -19.41 4.54 7.05
N GLY A 161 -20.25 3.58 6.93
CA GLY A 161 -21.69 3.79 7.06
C GLY A 161 -22.53 3.74 5.94
#